data_f253d6d9407f56e1236b8770e6ebe4f6
#
_entry.id   f253d6d9407f56e1236b8770e6ebe4f6
#
_cell.length_a   1.000
_cell.length_b   1.000
_cell.length_c   1.000
_cell.angle_alpha   90.00
_cell.angle_beta   90.00
_cell.angle_gamma   90.00
#
_symmetry.space_group_name_H-M   'P 1'
#
loop_
_entity.id
_entity.type
_entity.pdbx_description
1 polymer ?
#
loop_
_entity_poly.entity_id
_entity_poly.type
_entity_poly.pdbx_seq_one_letter_code
_entity_poly.pdbx_strand_id
1 'polypeptide(L)'
;MARAWKPEILVVEDEASVLLTYRLMLEEQGYKVFTAVSSQEAEVALARKRFDLVLCDLSLEQNHTGFEVFERVRQRDPKAPCVMLTGYANRETTERAEQTGILVFFKPIEIDEFLRTLRNILRNSHG
;
A
#
# COMPACT_ATOMS: atom_id res chain seq x y z
N MET A 1 -10.23 -0.26 30.16
CA MET A 1 -9.40 -1.09 29.28
C MET A 1 -9.08 -0.35 27.99
N ALA A 2 -7.81 -0.28 27.63
CA ALA A 2 -7.41 0.42 26.41
C ALA A 2 -7.88 -0.34 25.17
N ARG A 3 -8.39 0.41 24.18
CA ARG A 3 -8.78 -0.19 22.92
C ARG A 3 -7.52 -0.56 22.13
N ALA A 4 -7.49 -1.76 21.59
CA ALA A 4 -6.38 -2.16 20.73
C ALA A 4 -6.29 -1.26 19.50
N TRP A 5 -5.07 -0.87 19.12
CA TRP A 5 -4.86 -0.10 17.91
C TRP A 5 -5.18 -0.95 16.69
N LYS A 6 -5.98 -0.38 15.80
CA LYS A 6 -6.37 -1.05 14.56
C LYS A 6 -5.86 -0.21 13.39
N PRO A 7 -4.71 -0.59 12.80
CA PRO A 7 -4.15 0.18 11.69
C PRO A 7 -5.11 0.30 10.51
N GLU A 8 -5.09 1.46 9.89
CA GLU A 8 -5.91 1.75 8.71
C GLU A 8 -5.05 1.72 7.47
N ILE A 9 -5.39 0.84 6.54
CA ILE A 9 -4.64 0.63 5.30
C ILE A 9 -5.50 0.99 4.10
N LEU A 10 -4.93 1.79 3.19
CA LEU A 10 -5.55 2.04 1.90
C LEU A 10 -4.94 1.09 0.87
N VAL A 11 -5.77 0.32 0.19
CA VAL A 11 -5.36 -0.59 -0.88
C VAL A 11 -5.86 -0.06 -2.20
N VAL A 12 -4.95 0.16 -3.14
CA VAL A 12 -5.26 0.63 -4.48
C VAL A 12 -5.01 -0.50 -5.48
N GLU A 13 -6.05 -0.95 -6.16
CA GLU A 13 -6.01 -2.06 -7.09
C GLU A 13 -7.12 -1.90 -8.10
N ASP A 14 -6.80 -1.96 -9.38
CA ASP A 14 -7.78 -1.71 -10.45
C ASP A 14 -8.66 -2.91 -10.80
N GLU A 15 -8.33 -4.10 -10.32
CA GLU A 15 -9.13 -5.30 -10.55
C GLU A 15 -9.91 -5.65 -9.29
N ALA A 16 -11.24 -5.57 -9.37
CA ALA A 16 -12.10 -5.70 -8.19
C ALA A 16 -11.94 -7.01 -7.43
N SER A 17 -11.74 -8.12 -8.14
CA SER A 17 -11.58 -9.42 -7.49
C SER A 17 -10.26 -9.52 -6.70
N VAL A 18 -9.20 -8.93 -7.24
CA VAL A 18 -7.89 -8.89 -6.56
C VAL A 18 -7.97 -7.95 -5.36
N LEU A 19 -8.63 -6.82 -5.52
CA LEU A 19 -8.84 -5.86 -4.43
C LEU A 19 -9.57 -6.53 -3.26
N LEU A 20 -10.62 -7.28 -3.55
CA LEU A 20 -11.37 -8.00 -2.51
C LEU A 20 -10.48 -9.02 -1.79
N THR A 21 -9.61 -9.71 -2.51
CA THR A 21 -8.69 -10.68 -1.91
C THR A 21 -7.76 -10.01 -0.90
N TYR A 22 -7.17 -8.87 -1.26
CA TYR A 22 -6.33 -8.13 -0.33
C TYR A 22 -7.12 -7.63 0.87
N ARG A 23 -8.31 -7.12 0.63
CA ARG A 23 -9.15 -6.62 1.71
C ARG A 23 -9.44 -7.70 2.74
N LEU A 24 -9.89 -8.88 2.29
CA LEU A 24 -10.22 -9.97 3.19
C LEU A 24 -9.00 -10.46 3.95
N MET A 25 -7.88 -10.60 3.25
CA MET A 25 -6.63 -11.07 3.85
C MET A 25 -6.14 -10.10 4.94
N LEU A 26 -6.19 -8.81 4.68
CA LEU A 26 -5.72 -7.81 5.63
C LEU A 26 -6.70 -7.61 6.78
N GLU A 27 -7.99 -7.67 6.52
CA GLU A 27 -8.99 -7.59 7.59
C GLU A 27 -8.84 -8.76 8.55
N GLU A 28 -8.50 -9.95 8.04
CA GLU A 28 -8.25 -11.12 8.87
C GLU A 28 -7.08 -10.90 9.83
N GLN A 29 -6.13 -10.05 9.46
CA GLN A 29 -4.99 -9.70 10.33
C GLN A 29 -5.35 -8.65 11.37
N GLY A 30 -6.57 -8.13 11.37
CA GLY A 30 -7.02 -7.13 12.31
C GLY A 30 -6.88 -5.70 11.82
N TYR A 31 -6.61 -5.49 10.55
CA TYR A 31 -6.49 -4.15 9.97
C TYR A 31 -7.83 -3.65 9.46
N LYS A 32 -7.99 -2.33 9.48
CA LYS A 32 -9.15 -1.70 8.86
C LYS A 32 -8.75 -1.30 7.45
N VAL A 33 -9.46 -1.81 6.45
CA VAL A 33 -9.07 -1.66 5.05
C VAL A 33 -10.01 -0.73 4.31
N PHE A 34 -9.42 0.23 3.62
CA PHE A 34 -10.12 1.13 2.71
C PHE A 34 -9.62 0.82 1.31
N THR A 35 -10.48 0.90 0.32
CA THR A 35 -10.18 0.44 -1.03
C THR A 35 -10.36 1.54 -2.05
N ALA A 36 -9.55 1.50 -3.11
CA ALA A 36 -9.68 2.40 -4.25
C ALA A 36 -9.34 1.60 -5.51
N VAL A 37 -10.14 1.77 -6.56
CA VAL A 37 -9.94 1.04 -7.82
C VAL A 37 -9.15 1.87 -8.85
N SER A 38 -8.80 3.10 -8.49
CA SER A 38 -8.09 4.00 -9.40
C SER A 38 -7.29 5.02 -8.60
N SER A 39 -6.40 5.74 -9.28
CA SER A 39 -5.66 6.83 -8.65
C SER A 39 -6.60 7.95 -8.23
N GLN A 40 -7.67 8.19 -8.98
CA GLN A 40 -8.65 9.22 -8.63
C GLN A 40 -9.37 8.89 -7.34
N GLU A 41 -9.81 7.63 -7.17
CA GLU A 41 -10.42 7.20 -5.92
C GLU A 41 -9.44 7.27 -4.77
N ALA A 42 -8.18 6.90 -5.02
CA ALA A 42 -7.14 7.00 -4.00
C ALA A 42 -6.95 8.45 -3.56
N GLU A 43 -6.92 9.39 -4.50
CA GLU A 43 -6.80 10.81 -4.17
C GLU A 43 -7.96 11.31 -3.32
N VAL A 44 -9.17 10.88 -3.62
CA VAL A 44 -10.34 11.23 -2.81
C VAL A 44 -10.19 10.70 -1.39
N ALA A 45 -9.76 9.46 -1.24
CA ALA A 45 -9.55 8.87 0.08
C ALA A 45 -8.46 9.61 0.85
N LEU A 46 -7.35 9.92 0.18
CA LEU A 46 -6.22 10.63 0.81
C LEU A 46 -6.59 12.06 1.21
N ALA A 47 -7.52 12.68 0.50
CA ALA A 47 -8.00 14.01 0.85
C ALA A 47 -8.84 14.01 2.13
N ARG A 48 -9.46 12.87 2.45
CA ARG A 48 -10.37 12.76 3.59
C ARG A 48 -9.68 12.37 4.89
N LYS A 49 -8.61 11.54 4.81
CA LYS A 49 -7.97 11.04 6.01
C LYS A 49 -6.54 10.58 5.73
N ARG A 50 -5.78 10.40 6.80
CA ARG A 50 -4.46 9.79 6.72
C ARG A 50 -4.59 8.29 6.95
N PHE A 51 -3.68 7.53 6.34
CA PHE A 51 -3.63 6.09 6.49
C PHE A 51 -2.30 5.70 7.13
N ASP A 52 -2.31 4.59 7.85
CA ASP A 52 -1.09 4.06 8.46
C ASP A 52 -0.18 3.40 7.44
N LEU A 53 -0.74 2.97 6.31
CA LEU A 53 0.02 2.37 5.21
C LEU A 53 -0.80 2.47 3.93
N VAL A 54 -0.14 2.72 2.81
CA VAL A 54 -0.78 2.71 1.49
C VAL A 54 -0.14 1.63 0.64
N LEU A 55 -0.96 0.73 0.13
CA LEU A 55 -0.55 -0.41 -0.68
C LEU A 55 -1.12 -0.25 -2.08
N CYS A 56 -0.26 -0.26 -3.11
CA CYS A 56 -0.69 -0.20 -4.50
C CYS A 56 -0.32 -1.48 -5.22
N ASP A 57 -1.32 -2.15 -5.81
CA ASP A 57 -1.12 -3.30 -6.68
C ASP A 57 -1.78 -2.99 -8.02
N LEU A 58 -1.00 -2.40 -8.93
CA LEU A 58 -1.48 -1.99 -10.23
C LEU A 58 -0.78 -2.78 -11.33
N SER A 59 -1.37 -2.80 -12.52
CA SER A 59 -0.79 -3.48 -13.66
C SER A 59 0.49 -2.78 -14.12
N LEU A 60 1.28 -3.48 -14.95
CA LEU A 60 2.53 -2.95 -15.49
C LEU A 60 2.38 -1.57 -16.10
N GLU A 61 1.34 -1.38 -16.91
CA GLU A 61 1.11 -0.12 -17.60
C GLU A 61 0.79 1.02 -16.63
N GLN A 62 0.44 0.69 -15.40
CA GLN A 62 0.03 1.67 -14.40
C GLN A 62 1.02 1.84 -13.26
N ASN A 63 2.23 1.29 -13.39
CA ASN A 63 3.23 1.44 -12.34
C ASN A 63 3.52 2.92 -12.04
N HIS A 64 3.60 3.76 -13.07
CA HIS A 64 3.83 5.19 -12.86
C HIS A 64 2.67 5.84 -12.09
N THR A 65 1.45 5.35 -12.30
CA THR A 65 0.28 5.83 -11.54
C THR A 65 0.42 5.49 -10.05
N GLY A 66 0.96 4.31 -9.74
CA GLY A 66 1.26 3.95 -8.36
C GLY A 66 2.24 4.91 -7.72
N PHE A 67 3.30 5.28 -8.43
CA PHE A 67 4.25 6.27 -7.92
C PHE A 67 3.61 7.64 -7.72
N GLU A 68 2.70 8.05 -8.60
CA GLU A 68 1.96 9.30 -8.44
C GLU A 68 1.11 9.28 -7.17
N VAL A 69 0.44 8.17 -6.89
CA VAL A 69 -0.32 8.01 -5.65
C VAL A 69 0.61 8.18 -4.44
N PHE A 70 1.78 7.54 -4.47
CA PHE A 70 2.72 7.63 -3.37
C PHE A 70 3.27 9.03 -3.19
N GLU A 71 3.50 9.76 -4.28
CA GLU A 71 3.91 11.16 -4.19
C GLU A 71 2.87 12.00 -3.44
N ARG A 72 1.58 11.77 -3.73
CA ARG A 72 0.50 12.46 -3.02
C ARG A 72 0.50 12.13 -1.53
N VAL A 73 0.70 10.86 -1.21
CA VAL A 73 0.81 10.42 0.19
C VAL A 73 1.94 11.18 0.89
N ARG A 74 3.13 11.20 0.25
CA ARG A 74 4.33 11.80 0.82
C ARG A 74 4.27 13.31 0.93
N GLN A 75 3.47 13.98 0.12
CA GLN A 75 3.22 15.41 0.24
C GLN A 75 2.51 15.74 1.54
N ARG A 76 1.63 14.84 1.99
CA ARG A 76 0.90 15.04 3.25
C ARG A 76 1.64 14.53 4.46
N ASP A 77 2.34 13.42 4.28
CA ASP A 77 3.09 12.76 5.36
C ASP A 77 4.37 12.18 4.77
N PRO A 78 5.50 12.89 4.90
CA PRO A 78 6.76 12.43 4.33
C PRO A 78 7.25 11.07 4.84
N LYS A 79 6.73 10.62 5.97
CA LYS A 79 7.13 9.36 6.58
C LYS A 79 6.11 8.24 6.37
N ALA A 80 5.04 8.49 5.63
CA ALA A 80 3.99 7.50 5.44
C ALA A 80 4.54 6.25 4.74
N PRO A 81 4.32 5.05 5.30
CA PRO A 81 4.74 3.81 4.65
C PRO A 81 3.97 3.58 3.34
N CYS A 82 4.72 3.32 2.28
CA CYS A 82 4.16 3.05 0.96
C CYS A 82 4.73 1.73 0.46
N VAL A 83 3.87 0.84 -0.01
CA VAL A 83 4.24 -0.49 -0.50
C VAL A 83 3.66 -0.69 -1.88
N MET A 84 4.49 -1.10 -2.83
CA MET A 84 4.07 -1.40 -4.19
C MET A 84 4.20 -2.89 -4.46
N LEU A 85 3.18 -3.48 -5.07
CA LEU A 85 3.20 -4.85 -5.55
C LEU A 85 3.21 -4.82 -7.06
N THR A 86 4.15 -5.52 -7.68
CA THR A 86 4.28 -5.51 -9.14
C THR A 86 4.74 -6.85 -9.67
N GLY A 87 4.20 -7.25 -10.83
CA GLY A 87 4.68 -8.42 -11.56
C GLY A 87 5.86 -8.14 -12.47
N TYR A 88 6.31 -6.89 -12.49
CA TYR A 88 7.33 -6.47 -13.45
C TYR A 88 8.54 -5.87 -12.74
N ALA A 89 9.61 -6.65 -12.71
CA ALA A 89 10.87 -6.23 -12.09
C ALA A 89 11.77 -5.65 -13.19
N ASN A 90 11.88 -4.32 -13.25
CA ASN A 90 12.83 -3.68 -14.13
C ASN A 90 13.66 -2.68 -13.34
N ARG A 91 14.78 -2.27 -13.96
CA ARG A 91 15.72 -1.36 -13.31
C ARG A 91 15.07 -0.02 -12.98
N GLU A 92 14.27 0.53 -13.88
CA GLU A 92 13.62 1.82 -13.66
C GLU A 92 12.72 1.81 -12.44
N THR A 93 11.86 0.80 -12.33
CA THR A 93 10.96 0.67 -11.18
C THR A 93 11.75 0.51 -9.88
N THR A 94 12.78 -0.33 -9.91
CA THR A 94 13.60 -0.57 -8.72
C THR A 94 14.34 0.68 -8.28
N GLU A 95 14.97 1.39 -9.20
CA GLU A 95 15.70 2.62 -8.90
C GLU A 95 14.77 3.71 -8.37
N ARG A 96 13.61 3.86 -8.99
CA ARG A 96 12.63 4.85 -8.56
C ARG A 96 12.12 4.55 -7.15
N ALA A 97 11.86 3.28 -6.87
CA ALA A 97 11.42 2.87 -5.53
C ALA A 97 12.49 3.16 -4.47
N GLU A 98 13.75 2.87 -4.78
CA GLU A 98 14.86 3.16 -3.87
C GLU A 98 14.98 4.66 -3.59
N GLN A 99 14.87 5.48 -4.63
CA GLN A 99 14.98 6.92 -4.49
C GLN A 99 13.84 7.52 -3.68
N THR A 100 12.65 6.94 -3.75
CA THR A 100 11.47 7.46 -3.05
C THR A 100 11.22 6.79 -1.70
N GLY A 101 12.00 5.75 -1.36
CA GLY A 101 11.83 5.04 -0.10
C GLY A 101 10.59 4.16 -0.04
N ILE A 102 10.11 3.72 -1.20
CA ILE A 102 8.95 2.85 -1.29
C ILE A 102 9.42 1.40 -1.29
N LEU A 103 8.77 0.56 -0.48
CA LEU A 103 9.06 -0.86 -0.47
C LEU A 103 8.33 -1.53 -1.65
N VAL A 104 9.05 -2.37 -2.39
CA VAL A 104 8.49 -3.08 -3.55
C VAL A 104 8.52 -4.58 -3.30
N PHE A 105 7.38 -5.24 -3.49
CA PHE A 105 7.30 -6.70 -3.57
C PHE A 105 7.07 -7.10 -5.01
N PHE A 106 7.85 -8.06 -5.49
CA PHE A 106 7.70 -8.59 -6.85
C PHE A 106 6.85 -9.86 -6.80
N LYS A 107 5.88 -9.96 -7.69
CA LYS A 107 5.03 -11.14 -7.80
C LYS A 107 5.79 -12.30 -8.43
N PRO A 108 5.55 -13.54 -8.06
CA PRO A 108 4.55 -14.01 -7.08
C PRO A 108 4.97 -13.68 -5.65
N ILE A 109 3.99 -13.31 -4.81
CA ILE A 109 4.25 -12.87 -3.44
C ILE A 109 4.11 -14.05 -2.50
N GLU A 110 5.09 -14.19 -1.59
CA GLU A 110 5.00 -15.14 -0.51
C GLU A 110 4.18 -14.47 0.60
N ILE A 111 2.99 -15.02 0.87
CA ILE A 111 1.98 -14.36 1.71
C ILE A 111 2.46 -14.15 3.15
N ASP A 112 3.08 -15.16 3.75
CA ASP A 112 3.51 -15.04 5.16
C ASP A 112 4.58 -13.97 5.32
N GLU A 113 5.53 -13.91 4.39
CA GLU A 113 6.57 -12.89 4.39
C GLU A 113 5.97 -11.50 4.20
N PHE A 114 5.04 -11.37 3.26
CA PHE A 114 4.35 -10.12 2.99
C PHE A 114 3.63 -9.61 4.24
N LEU A 115 2.83 -10.45 4.87
CA LEU A 115 2.08 -10.06 6.06
C LEU A 115 3.00 -9.72 7.24
N ARG A 116 4.09 -10.47 7.39
CA ARG A 116 5.07 -10.19 8.45
C ARG A 116 5.74 -8.84 8.23
N THR A 117 6.09 -8.54 6.99
CA THR A 117 6.73 -7.27 6.64
C THR A 117 5.79 -6.10 6.92
N LEU A 118 4.52 -6.21 6.52
CA LEU A 118 3.55 -5.16 6.81
C LEU A 118 3.38 -4.94 8.32
N ARG A 119 3.33 -6.03 9.07
CA ARG A 119 3.21 -5.95 10.53
C ARG A 119 4.39 -5.19 11.13
N ASN A 120 5.60 -5.48 10.67
CA ASN A 120 6.79 -4.81 11.17
C ASN A 120 6.79 -3.32 10.82
N ILE A 121 6.42 -2.98 9.60
CA ILE A 121 6.32 -1.58 9.17
C ILE A 121 5.32 -0.82 10.04
N LEU A 122 4.16 -1.39 10.27
CA LEU A 122 3.11 -0.75 11.04
C LEU A 122 3.50 -0.57 12.51
N ARG A 123 4.16 -1.55 13.09
CA ARG A 123 4.66 -1.44 14.47
C ARG A 123 5.70 -0.33 14.60
N ASN A 124 6.63 -0.26 13.68
CA ASN A 124 7.70 0.74 13.71
C ASN A 124 7.14 2.15 13.52
N SER A 125 6.15 2.30 12.64
CA SER A 125 5.52 3.59 12.39
C SER A 125 4.66 4.05 13.57
N HIS A 126 3.98 3.12 14.22
CA HIS A 126 3.12 3.44 15.37
C HIS A 126 3.93 3.74 16.62
N GLY A 127 4.96 2.95 16.81
CA GLY A 127 5.83 3.08 17.97
C GLY A 127 6.84 4.15 17.81
#